data_bc1ec8754f1dba97e688c79a13aa5195
#
_entry.id   bc1ec8754f1dba97e688c79a13aa5195
#
_cell.length_a   1.000
_cell.length_b   1.000
_cell.length_c   1.000
_cell.angle_alpha   90.00
_cell.angle_beta   90.00
_cell.angle_gamma   90.00
#
_symmetry.space_group_name_H-M   'P 1'
#
loop_
_entity.id
_entity.type
_entity.pdbx_description
1 polymer ?
#
loop_
_entity_poly.entity_id
_entity_poly.type
_entity_poly.pdbx_seq_one_letter_code
_entity_poly.pdbx_strand_id
1 'polypeptide(L)'
;MKISKGKYKMKIWNSGKSTAYNVDFKVPEECKGMVLKQKVPYEFLETGKSFEEIVLVYYGTPDKFKVTTTWSNKEGHEYSKEQIVSI
;
A
#
# COMPACT_ATOMS: atom_id res chain seq x y z
N MET A 1 -9.61 0.62 -1.96
CA MET A 1 -8.21 0.14 -1.98
C MET A 1 -8.07 -1.02 -1.00
N LYS A 2 -7.48 -2.10 -1.40
CA LYS A 2 -7.25 -3.26 -0.52
C LYS A 2 -5.80 -3.66 -0.52
N ILE A 3 -5.36 -4.26 0.59
CA ILE A 3 -3.99 -4.73 0.75
C ILE A 3 -4.02 -6.18 1.18
N SER A 4 -3.21 -7.01 0.54
CA SER A 4 -2.94 -8.36 1.02
C SER A 4 -1.43 -8.55 1.10
N LYS A 5 -1.00 -9.46 1.96
CA LYS A 5 0.43 -9.70 2.17
C LYS A 5 0.75 -11.17 1.94
N GLY A 6 1.66 -11.41 1.00
CA GLY A 6 2.30 -12.70 0.83
C GLY A 6 3.58 -12.76 1.65
N LYS A 7 4.41 -13.78 1.38
CA LYS A 7 5.62 -14.02 2.18
C LYS A 7 6.62 -12.86 2.13
N TYR A 8 6.85 -12.30 0.94
CA TYR A 8 7.83 -11.23 0.75
C TYR A 8 7.28 -10.05 -0.04
N LYS A 9 5.97 -10.00 -0.24
CA LYS A 9 5.35 -8.97 -1.05
C LYS A 9 4.06 -8.48 -0.43
N MET A 10 3.83 -7.20 -0.57
CA MET A 10 2.57 -6.57 -0.19
C MET A 10 1.90 -6.12 -1.48
N LYS A 11 0.69 -6.63 -1.73
CA LYS A 11 -0.08 -6.30 -2.91
C LYS A 11 -1.12 -5.24 -2.58
N ILE A 12 -1.12 -4.18 -3.35
CA ILE A 12 -2.12 -3.11 -3.22
C ILE A 12 -2.95 -3.12 -4.50
N TRP A 13 -4.27 -3.22 -4.36
CA TRP A 13 -5.11 -3.20 -5.56
C TRP A 13 -6.30 -2.28 -5.39
N ASN A 14 -6.76 -1.78 -6.54
CA ASN A 14 -7.91 -0.92 -6.58
C ASN A 14 -9.20 -1.75 -6.64
N SER A 15 -9.87 -1.86 -5.49
CA SER A 15 -11.14 -2.58 -5.38
C SER A 15 -12.34 -1.65 -5.58
N GLY A 16 -12.10 -0.38 -5.89
CA GLY A 16 -13.15 0.60 -6.14
C GLY A 16 -13.69 0.54 -7.55
N LYS A 17 -14.49 1.54 -7.90
CA LYS A 17 -15.16 1.61 -9.20
C LYS A 17 -14.51 2.58 -10.17
N SER A 18 -13.52 3.33 -9.72
CA SER A 18 -12.83 4.34 -10.53
C SER A 18 -11.33 4.18 -10.42
N THR A 19 -10.61 4.71 -11.42
CA THR A 19 -9.16 4.76 -11.38
C THR A 19 -8.68 5.60 -10.21
N ALA A 20 -7.67 5.10 -9.50
CA ALA A 20 -6.99 5.84 -8.44
C ALA A 20 -5.71 6.47 -8.99
N TYR A 21 -5.44 7.70 -8.60
CA TYR A 21 -4.27 8.45 -9.07
C TYR A 21 -3.30 8.68 -7.92
N ASN A 22 -2.01 8.67 -8.24
CA ASN A 22 -0.94 8.95 -7.28
C ASN A 22 -1.09 8.11 -6.00
N VAL A 23 -1.24 6.81 -6.20
CA VAL A 23 -1.40 5.87 -5.08
C VAL A 23 -0.10 5.74 -4.33
N ASP A 24 -0.14 5.97 -3.03
CA ASP A 24 1.01 5.86 -2.15
C ASP A 24 0.57 5.19 -0.85
N PHE A 25 1.52 4.90 0.01
CA PHE A 25 1.20 4.34 1.32
C PHE A 25 2.21 4.80 2.36
N LYS A 26 1.79 4.77 3.62
CA LYS A 26 2.64 5.09 4.77
C LYS A 26 2.64 3.94 5.74
N VAL A 27 3.78 3.69 6.34
CA VAL A 27 3.95 2.66 7.37
C VAL A 27 4.49 3.31 8.64
N PRO A 28 4.31 2.68 9.81
CA PRO A 28 4.88 3.22 11.05
C PRO A 28 6.39 3.34 10.96
N GLU A 29 6.95 4.22 11.79
CA GLU A 29 8.38 4.49 11.82
C GLU A 29 9.21 3.22 12.01
N GLU A 30 8.77 2.32 12.87
CA GLU A 30 9.47 1.06 13.14
C GLU A 30 9.45 0.09 11.97
N CYS A 31 8.63 0.35 10.95
CA CYS A 31 8.51 -0.51 9.77
C CYS A 31 9.17 0.07 8.52
N LYS A 32 9.80 1.23 8.61
CA LYS A 32 10.33 1.93 7.43
C LYS A 32 11.35 1.14 6.63
N GLY A 33 12.23 0.43 7.28
CA GLY A 33 13.20 -0.40 6.58
C GLY A 33 12.65 -1.74 6.09
N MET A 34 11.41 -2.03 6.44
CA MET A 34 10.78 -3.31 6.17
C MET A 34 10.03 -3.34 4.84
N VAL A 35 9.39 -2.24 4.45
CA VAL A 35 8.65 -2.15 3.20
C VAL A 35 9.39 -1.24 2.24
N LEU A 36 9.78 -1.79 1.09
CA LEU A 36 10.52 -1.03 0.08
C LEU A 36 9.54 -0.28 -0.82
N LYS A 37 9.66 1.02 -0.85
CA LYS A 37 8.79 1.88 -1.66
C LYS A 37 9.43 2.14 -3.02
N GLN A 38 9.27 1.21 -3.95
CA GLN A 38 9.90 1.28 -5.27
C GLN A 38 8.95 1.73 -6.38
N LYS A 39 7.66 1.51 -6.21
CA LYS A 39 6.68 1.78 -7.26
C LYS A 39 5.76 2.95 -6.96
N VAL A 40 5.85 3.50 -5.77
CA VAL A 40 4.99 4.62 -5.37
C VAL A 40 5.75 5.94 -5.43
N PRO A 41 5.07 7.06 -5.70
CA PRO A 41 3.64 7.13 -6.02
C PRO A 41 3.32 6.45 -7.35
N TYR A 42 2.33 5.57 -7.32
CA TYR A 42 1.89 4.84 -8.52
C TYR A 42 0.90 5.72 -9.26
N GLU A 43 1.26 6.15 -10.46
CA GLU A 43 0.55 7.23 -11.13
C GLU A 43 -0.90 6.93 -11.43
N PHE A 44 -1.18 5.76 -12.01
CA PHE A 44 -2.54 5.34 -12.36
C PHE A 44 -2.76 3.90 -11.92
N LEU A 45 -3.75 3.68 -11.08
CA LEU A 45 -4.14 2.33 -10.70
C LEU A 45 -5.62 2.14 -11.07
N GLU A 46 -5.85 1.49 -12.19
CA GLU A 46 -7.20 1.25 -12.70
C GLU A 46 -7.94 0.23 -11.84
N THR A 47 -9.28 0.27 -11.91
CA THR A 47 -10.13 -0.69 -11.20
C THR A 47 -9.71 -2.13 -11.51
N GLY A 48 -9.56 -2.93 -10.47
CA GLY A 48 -9.17 -4.32 -10.59
C GLY A 48 -7.69 -4.56 -10.80
N LYS A 49 -6.90 -3.51 -10.99
CA LYS A 49 -5.46 -3.62 -11.16
C LYS A 49 -4.73 -3.52 -9.83
N SER A 50 -3.49 -3.96 -9.82
CA SER A 50 -2.68 -4.00 -8.60
C SER A 50 -1.22 -3.77 -8.89
N PHE A 51 -0.48 -3.45 -7.84
CA PHE A 51 0.98 -3.48 -7.86
C PHE A 51 1.48 -4.08 -6.56
N GLU A 52 2.72 -4.51 -6.56
CA GLU A 52 3.33 -5.15 -5.41
C GLU A 52 4.59 -4.40 -4.99
N GLU A 53 4.80 -4.33 -3.66
CA GLU A 53 6.04 -3.83 -3.09
C GLU A 53 6.70 -4.93 -2.27
N ILE A 54 8.01 -4.92 -2.21
CA ILE A 54 8.77 -5.94 -1.49
C ILE A 54 8.70 -5.66 0.01
N VAL A 55 8.45 -6.71 0.79
CA VAL A 55 8.47 -6.65 2.25
C VAL A 55 9.59 -7.54 2.76
N LEU A 56 10.47 -6.97 3.57
CA LEU A 56 11.57 -7.68 4.21
C LEU A 56 11.21 -7.90 5.67
N VAL A 57 11.33 -9.15 6.12
CA VAL A 57 11.05 -9.51 7.50
C VAL A 57 12.35 -9.91 8.17
N TYR A 58 12.69 -9.21 9.25
CA TYR A 58 13.87 -9.53 10.03
C TYR A 58 13.50 -9.81 11.47
N TYR A 59 14.47 -10.29 12.20
CA TYR A 59 14.33 -10.47 13.64
C TYR A 59 13.99 -9.12 14.29
N GLY A 60 12.93 -9.12 15.08
CA GLY A 60 12.48 -7.92 15.77
C GLY A 60 11.48 -7.06 15.03
N THR A 61 11.07 -7.44 13.79
CA THR A 61 10.01 -6.72 13.10
C THR A 61 8.64 -6.98 13.75
N PRO A 62 7.73 -5.99 13.74
CA PRO A 62 6.38 -6.22 14.27
C PRO A 62 5.63 -7.29 13.49
N ASP A 63 4.82 -8.08 14.18
CA ASP A 63 3.96 -9.10 13.55
C ASP A 63 2.79 -8.46 12.80
N LYS A 64 2.39 -7.29 13.23
CA LYS A 64 1.29 -6.53 12.62
C LYS A 64 1.69 -5.07 12.55
N PHE A 65 1.27 -4.40 11.50
CA PHE A 65 1.50 -2.97 11.38
C PHE A 65 0.39 -2.32 10.57
N LYS A 66 0.17 -1.04 10.82
CA LYS A 66 -0.84 -0.27 10.13
C LYS A 66 -0.27 0.33 8.86
N VAL A 67 -0.97 0.14 7.74
CA VAL A 67 -0.63 0.76 6.47
C VAL A 67 -1.73 1.74 6.12
N THR A 68 -1.36 2.98 5.86
CA THR A 68 -2.29 4.01 5.40
C THR A 68 -2.06 4.22 3.91
N THR A 69 -3.02 3.80 3.10
CA THR A 69 -2.97 4.00 1.64
C THR A 69 -3.62 5.32 1.31
N THR A 70 -2.99 6.09 0.43
CA THR A 70 -3.53 7.38 -0.02
C THR A 70 -3.62 7.40 -1.53
N TRP A 71 -4.62 8.07 -2.07
CA TRP A 71 -4.79 8.23 -3.51
C TRP A 71 -5.69 9.41 -3.78
N SER A 72 -5.78 9.81 -5.05
CA SER A 72 -6.70 10.88 -5.45
C SER A 72 -7.60 10.38 -6.58
N ASN A 73 -8.72 11.08 -6.79
CA ASN A 73 -9.57 10.85 -7.95
C ASN A 73 -9.16 11.79 -9.10
N LYS A 74 -9.89 11.70 -10.20
CA LYS A 74 -9.60 12.51 -11.41
C LYS A 74 -9.68 14.02 -11.14
N GLU A 75 -10.53 14.44 -10.22
CA GLU A 75 -10.71 15.84 -9.86
C GLU A 75 -9.69 16.33 -8.82
N GLY A 76 -8.82 15.44 -8.35
CA GLY A 76 -7.80 15.79 -7.37
C GLY A 76 -8.23 15.69 -5.92
N HIS A 77 -9.41 15.15 -5.65
CA HIS A 77 -9.83 14.89 -4.27
C HIS A 77 -9.00 13.75 -3.70
N GLU A 78 -8.50 13.93 -2.49
CA GLU A 78 -7.65 12.95 -1.83
C GLU A 78 -8.45 12.03 -0.91
N TYR A 79 -8.06 10.76 -0.89
CA TYR A 79 -8.67 9.73 -0.07
C TYR A 79 -7.58 8.97 0.67
N SER A 80 -7.94 8.39 1.79
CA SER A 80 -7.03 7.52 2.53
C SER A 80 -7.79 6.38 3.16
N LYS A 81 -7.09 5.28 3.41
CA LYS A 81 -7.64 4.11 4.09
C LYS A 81 -6.56 3.47 4.93
N GLU A 82 -6.90 3.16 6.18
CA GLU A 82 -6.00 2.45 7.08
C GLU A 82 -6.36 0.98 7.12
N GLN A 83 -5.35 0.13 7.08
CA GLN A 83 -5.52 -1.33 7.21
C GLN A 83 -4.41 -1.89 8.09
N ILE A 84 -4.76 -2.92 8.87
CA ILE A 84 -3.77 -3.68 9.63
C ILE A 84 -3.29 -4.82 8.74
N VAL A 85 -1.99 -4.91 8.57
CA VAL A 85 -1.35 -5.96 7.78
C VAL A 85 -0.62 -6.88 8.74
N SER A 86 -0.88 -8.17 8.62
CA SER A 86 -0.23 -9.21 9.44
C SER A 86 0.85 -9.92 8.64
N ILE A 87 1.93 -10.22 9.30
CA ILE A 87 3.03 -11.00 8.70
C ILE A 87 2.75 -12.48 8.79
#